data_25f50e716f9a928c514cca4c2503a268
#
_entry.id   25f50e716f9a928c514cca4c2503a268
#
_cell.length_a   1.000
_cell.length_b   1.000
_cell.length_c   1.000
_cell.angle_alpha   90.00
_cell.angle_beta   90.00
_cell.angle_gamma   90.00
#
_symmetry.space_group_name_H-M   'P 1'
#
loop_
_entity.id
_entity.type
_entity.pdbx_description
1 polymer ?
#
loop_
_entity_poly.entity_id
_entity_poly.type
_entity_poly.pdbx_seq_one_letter_code
_entity_poly.pdbx_strand_id
1 'polypeptide(L)'
;METKNKNKKKAIMLAVIGIAIVCICVIGVFAKKAYDRHQEELRLQAIETKNSEIDEEYQRFEKGEDRDKKLEALKQEMESAEKYKKTEGAYKECSVHYEKIIAQMKNSFVSEYDDTIKIIADKIGDDVEKVDDKEALKNATSEFTTFKDTLKNDFENYNTVEQDRFDKYNSTIDDYVIKYNDRVTAIEKAEEEARKKAEEEAKKKAEEEAAA
;
A
#
# COMPACT_ATOMS: atom_id res chain seq x y z
N MET A 1 55.14 -71.64 19.29
CA MET A 1 53.97 -71.42 18.36
C MET A 1 52.85 -70.59 18.97
N GLU A 2 52.74 -70.43 20.28
CA GLU A 2 51.65 -69.70 20.95
C GLU A 2 51.66 -68.18 20.79
N THR A 3 52.80 -67.54 20.77
CA THR A 3 52.90 -66.05 20.66
C THR A 3 52.41 -65.51 19.33
N LYS A 4 52.56 -66.21 18.22
CA LYS A 4 52.13 -65.80 16.86
C LYS A 4 50.61 -65.83 16.72
N ASN A 5 49.94 -66.76 17.48
CA ASN A 5 48.46 -66.85 17.46
C ASN A 5 47.79 -65.77 18.32
N LYS A 6 48.46 -65.37 19.43
CA LYS A 6 47.97 -64.30 20.33
C LYS A 6 48.02 -62.92 19.62
N ASN A 7 49.04 -62.65 18.81
CA ASN A 7 49.16 -61.43 18.05
C ASN A 7 48.13 -61.31 16.85
N LYS A 8 47.85 -62.46 16.20
CA LYS A 8 46.77 -62.53 15.21
C LYS A 8 45.37 -62.22 15.79
N LYS A 9 45.05 -62.82 16.99
CA LYS A 9 43.81 -62.56 17.67
C LYS A 9 43.67 -61.08 18.07
N LYS A 10 44.76 -60.46 18.58
CA LYS A 10 44.74 -58.99 18.89
C LYS A 10 44.54 -58.11 17.64
N ALA A 11 45.18 -58.46 16.53
CA ALA A 11 45.03 -57.71 15.28
C ALA A 11 43.59 -57.80 14.71
N ILE A 12 42.97 -58.95 14.77
CA ILE A 12 41.59 -59.22 14.39
C ILE A 12 40.63 -58.40 15.30
N MET A 13 40.86 -58.44 16.61
CA MET A 13 40.05 -57.64 17.55
C MET A 13 40.15 -56.18 17.35
N LEU A 14 41.33 -55.60 17.07
CA LEU A 14 41.52 -54.21 16.74
C LEU A 14 40.84 -53.82 15.40
N ALA A 15 40.88 -54.71 14.41
CA ALA A 15 40.20 -54.50 13.13
C ALA A 15 38.66 -54.47 13.31
N VAL A 16 38.09 -55.35 14.11
CA VAL A 16 36.66 -55.40 14.43
C VAL A 16 36.22 -54.14 15.17
N ILE A 17 37.01 -53.68 16.15
CA ILE A 17 36.75 -52.42 16.87
C ILE A 17 36.80 -51.23 15.88
N GLY A 18 37.79 -51.18 15.02
CA GLY A 18 37.90 -50.14 14.00
C GLY A 18 36.69 -50.06 13.06
N ILE A 19 36.21 -51.21 12.57
CA ILE A 19 35.02 -51.31 11.74
C ILE A 19 33.78 -50.86 12.50
N ALA A 20 33.61 -51.27 13.77
CA ALA A 20 32.48 -50.86 14.61
C ALA A 20 32.43 -49.32 14.80
N ILE A 21 33.59 -48.71 15.05
CA ILE A 21 33.68 -47.24 15.18
C ILE A 21 33.26 -46.53 13.85
N VAL A 22 33.75 -47.01 12.72
CA VAL A 22 33.39 -46.46 11.40
C VAL A 22 31.88 -46.61 11.15
N CYS A 23 31.29 -47.76 11.46
CA CYS A 23 29.85 -47.98 11.33
C CYS A 23 29.04 -47.00 12.21
N ILE A 24 29.45 -46.77 13.47
CA ILE A 24 28.79 -45.83 14.38
C ILE A 24 28.88 -44.41 13.82
N CYS A 25 30.04 -43.98 13.30
CA CYS A 25 30.20 -42.68 12.69
C CYS A 25 29.33 -42.51 11.44
N VAL A 26 29.22 -43.50 10.58
CA VAL A 26 28.38 -43.48 9.39
C VAL A 26 26.91 -43.40 9.77
N ILE A 27 26.44 -44.20 10.73
CA ILE A 27 25.06 -44.13 11.24
C ILE A 27 24.77 -42.77 11.84
N GLY A 28 25.70 -42.20 12.60
CA GLY A 28 25.56 -40.86 13.19
C GLY A 28 25.40 -39.76 12.13
N VAL A 29 26.18 -39.81 11.04
CA VAL A 29 26.08 -38.88 9.93
C VAL A 29 24.71 -39.00 9.21
N PHE A 30 24.26 -40.23 8.95
CA PHE A 30 22.96 -40.46 8.32
C PHE A 30 21.79 -40.00 9.21
N ALA A 31 21.86 -40.30 10.50
CA ALA A 31 20.84 -39.86 11.47
C ALA A 31 20.78 -38.33 11.58
N LYS A 32 21.94 -37.68 11.64
CA LYS A 32 22.00 -36.22 11.64
C LYS A 32 21.40 -35.63 10.35
N LYS A 33 21.77 -36.13 9.18
CA LYS A 33 21.24 -35.68 7.90
C LYS A 33 19.72 -35.92 7.76
N ALA A 34 19.19 -36.96 8.31
CA ALA A 34 17.76 -37.26 8.36
C ALA A 34 17.05 -36.26 9.30
N TYR A 35 17.62 -35.99 10.47
CA TYR A 35 17.10 -35.00 11.42
C TYR A 35 17.11 -33.61 10.83
N ASP A 36 18.23 -33.17 10.24
CA ASP A 36 18.35 -31.84 9.62
C ASP A 36 17.32 -31.66 8.48
N ARG A 37 17.09 -32.70 7.66
CA ARG A 37 16.05 -32.68 6.63
C ARG A 37 14.64 -32.54 7.21
N HIS A 38 14.36 -33.30 8.24
CA HIS A 38 13.04 -33.24 8.90
C HIS A 38 12.80 -31.88 9.54
N GLN A 39 13.81 -31.26 10.15
CA GLN A 39 13.70 -29.88 10.69
C GLN A 39 13.46 -28.86 9.59
N GLU A 40 14.12 -28.99 8.44
CA GLU A 40 13.89 -28.10 7.29
C GLU A 40 12.49 -28.28 6.68
N GLU A 41 11.98 -29.51 6.60
CA GLU A 41 10.60 -29.79 6.17
C GLU A 41 9.58 -29.12 7.10
N LEU A 42 9.76 -29.24 8.42
CA LEU A 42 8.89 -28.59 9.42
C LEU A 42 8.96 -27.07 9.31
N ARG A 43 10.15 -26.50 9.09
CA ARG A 43 10.36 -25.08 8.87
C ARG A 43 9.60 -24.58 7.63
N LEU A 44 9.76 -25.26 6.50
CA LEU A 44 9.10 -24.91 5.25
C LEU A 44 7.58 -25.01 5.38
N GLN A 45 7.07 -26.05 6.02
CA GLN A 45 5.64 -26.21 6.28
C GLN A 45 5.09 -25.08 7.17
N ALA A 46 5.83 -24.66 8.20
CA ALA A 46 5.43 -23.54 9.05
C ALA A 46 5.39 -22.21 8.28
N ILE A 47 6.36 -21.97 7.39
CA ILE A 47 6.39 -20.80 6.51
C ILE A 47 5.20 -20.82 5.54
N GLU A 48 4.94 -21.94 4.88
CA GLU A 48 3.84 -22.11 3.94
C GLU A 48 2.48 -21.87 4.63
N THR A 49 2.28 -22.48 5.80
CA THR A 49 1.06 -22.28 6.59
C THR A 49 0.87 -20.80 6.93
N LYS A 50 1.92 -20.13 7.42
CA LYS A 50 1.83 -18.71 7.79
C LYS A 50 1.57 -17.82 6.59
N ASN A 51 2.24 -18.06 5.46
CA ASN A 51 2.00 -17.30 4.23
C ASN A 51 0.59 -17.52 3.70
N SER A 52 0.02 -18.73 3.82
CA SER A 52 -1.36 -19.01 3.46
C SER A 52 -2.36 -18.21 4.31
N GLU A 53 -2.12 -18.09 5.62
CA GLU A 53 -2.94 -17.25 6.50
C GLU A 53 -2.93 -15.77 6.06
N ILE A 54 -1.76 -15.23 5.72
CA ILE A 54 -1.59 -13.87 5.22
C ILE A 54 -2.33 -13.68 3.88
N ASP A 55 -2.19 -14.63 2.97
CA ASP A 55 -2.87 -14.60 1.67
C ASP A 55 -4.41 -14.67 1.82
N GLU A 56 -4.92 -15.43 2.80
CA GLU A 56 -6.36 -15.48 3.09
C GLU A 56 -6.91 -14.14 3.60
N GLU A 57 -6.15 -13.40 4.43
CA GLU A 57 -6.53 -12.05 4.86
C GLU A 57 -6.55 -11.08 3.66
N TYR A 58 -5.54 -11.16 2.80
CA TYR A 58 -5.51 -10.36 1.57
C TYR A 58 -6.69 -10.66 0.65
N GLN A 59 -7.04 -11.93 0.46
CA GLN A 59 -8.22 -12.30 -0.34
C GLN A 59 -9.53 -11.77 0.25
N ARG A 60 -9.66 -11.73 1.59
CA ARG A 60 -10.81 -11.11 2.26
C ARG A 60 -10.85 -9.60 2.02
N PHE A 61 -9.71 -8.95 2.09
CA PHE A 61 -9.55 -7.54 1.75
C PHE A 61 -9.95 -7.25 0.29
N GLU A 62 -9.46 -8.03 -0.68
CA GLU A 62 -9.79 -7.82 -2.10
C GLU A 62 -11.28 -7.98 -2.39
N LYS A 63 -11.90 -9.00 -1.82
CA LYS A 63 -13.34 -9.28 -2.01
C LYS A 63 -14.26 -8.34 -1.24
N GLY A 64 -13.75 -7.59 -0.29
CA GLY A 64 -14.53 -6.65 0.50
C GLY A 64 -14.98 -5.47 -0.36
N GLU A 65 -16.28 -5.11 -0.28
CA GLU A 65 -16.83 -3.92 -0.95
C GLU A 65 -16.85 -2.68 -0.03
N ASP A 66 -16.83 -2.92 1.28
CA ASP A 66 -16.88 -1.89 2.31
C ASP A 66 -15.49 -1.27 2.52
N ARG A 67 -15.36 0.02 2.18
CA ARG A 67 -14.11 0.76 2.26
C ARG A 67 -13.56 0.87 3.68
N ASP A 68 -14.43 1.12 4.65
CA ASP A 68 -14.01 1.27 6.05
C ASP A 68 -13.46 -0.05 6.59
N LYS A 69 -14.06 -1.17 6.19
CA LYS A 69 -13.54 -2.50 6.53
C LYS A 69 -12.20 -2.78 5.87
N LYS A 70 -11.98 -2.29 4.64
CA LYS A 70 -10.67 -2.39 3.98
C LYS A 70 -9.59 -1.58 4.72
N LEU A 71 -9.91 -0.37 5.15
CA LEU A 71 -9.00 0.45 5.96
C LEU A 71 -8.62 -0.24 7.27
N GLU A 72 -9.62 -0.79 7.96
CA GLU A 72 -9.39 -1.53 9.21
C GLU A 72 -8.59 -2.81 8.97
N ALA A 73 -8.85 -3.55 7.89
CA ALA A 73 -8.08 -4.74 7.51
C ALA A 73 -6.61 -4.40 7.22
N LEU A 74 -6.32 -3.31 6.51
CA LEU A 74 -4.96 -2.83 6.29
C LEU A 74 -4.24 -2.56 7.63
N LYS A 75 -4.90 -1.85 8.53
CA LYS A 75 -4.35 -1.54 9.86
C LYS A 75 -4.06 -2.80 10.66
N GLN A 76 -4.99 -3.74 10.71
CA GLN A 76 -4.83 -5.02 11.41
C GLN A 76 -3.69 -5.84 10.81
N GLU A 77 -3.52 -5.83 9.50
CA GLU A 77 -2.43 -6.56 8.83
C GLU A 77 -1.06 -5.94 9.15
N MET A 78 -0.96 -4.61 9.20
CA MET A 78 0.26 -3.92 9.64
C MET A 78 0.60 -4.25 11.10
N GLU A 79 -0.40 -4.25 12.00
CA GLU A 79 -0.21 -4.62 13.41
C GLU A 79 0.20 -6.10 13.55
N SER A 80 -0.38 -6.99 12.76
CA SER A 80 -0.05 -8.42 12.72
C SER A 80 1.39 -8.63 12.25
N ALA A 81 1.84 -7.92 11.21
CA ALA A 81 3.20 -7.95 10.71
C ALA A 81 4.21 -7.51 11.78
N GLU A 82 3.93 -6.40 12.48
CA GLU A 82 4.79 -5.88 13.55
C GLU A 82 4.85 -6.83 14.76
N LYS A 83 3.72 -7.44 15.11
CA LYS A 83 3.65 -8.45 16.16
C LYS A 83 4.45 -9.69 15.78
N TYR A 84 4.29 -10.16 14.54
CA TYR A 84 5.01 -11.32 14.03
C TYR A 84 6.53 -11.11 14.05
N LYS A 85 7.03 -9.96 13.60
CA LYS A 85 8.46 -9.61 13.63
C LYS A 85 9.07 -9.69 15.03
N LYS A 86 8.27 -9.47 16.07
CA LYS A 86 8.70 -9.51 17.49
C LYS A 86 8.56 -10.91 18.11
N THR A 87 7.98 -11.86 17.41
CA THR A 87 7.77 -13.23 17.90
C THR A 87 9.09 -14.00 17.84
N GLU A 88 9.44 -14.71 18.92
CA GLU A 88 10.59 -15.61 18.92
C GLU A 88 10.37 -16.74 17.89
N GLY A 89 11.36 -16.98 17.05
CA GLY A 89 11.26 -17.95 15.96
C GLY A 89 10.53 -17.48 14.72
N ALA A 90 10.23 -16.17 14.59
CA ALA A 90 9.65 -15.61 13.37
C ALA A 90 10.56 -15.84 12.15
N TYR A 91 9.99 -16.35 11.08
CA TYR A 91 10.70 -16.56 9.82
C TYR A 91 10.77 -15.27 9.00
N LYS A 92 11.97 -14.95 8.52
CA LYS A 92 12.18 -13.76 7.69
C LYS A 92 11.32 -13.78 6.43
N GLU A 93 11.14 -14.96 5.83
CA GLU A 93 10.32 -15.17 4.64
C GLU A 93 8.87 -14.73 4.85
N CYS A 94 8.29 -15.04 6.00
CA CYS A 94 6.93 -14.59 6.34
C CYS A 94 6.89 -13.07 6.58
N SER A 95 7.91 -12.48 7.19
CA SER A 95 7.97 -11.03 7.36
C SER A 95 8.02 -10.30 6.02
N VAL A 96 8.80 -10.81 5.06
CA VAL A 96 8.85 -10.28 3.69
C VAL A 96 7.50 -10.46 2.97
N HIS A 97 6.82 -11.57 3.24
CA HIS A 97 5.49 -11.81 2.66
C HIS A 97 4.46 -10.82 3.20
N TYR A 98 4.44 -10.56 4.50
CA TYR A 98 3.64 -9.48 5.10
C TYR A 98 3.89 -8.13 4.45
N GLU A 99 5.15 -7.73 4.28
CA GLU A 99 5.50 -6.45 3.64
C GLU A 99 4.96 -6.36 2.21
N LYS A 100 5.04 -7.44 1.46
CA LYS A 100 4.49 -7.52 0.09
C LYS A 100 2.97 -7.35 0.10
N ILE A 101 2.26 -8.06 0.97
CA ILE A 101 0.80 -8.01 1.05
C ILE A 101 0.33 -6.62 1.50
N ILE A 102 0.94 -6.04 2.53
CA ILE A 102 0.65 -4.68 2.97
C ILE A 102 0.85 -3.66 1.83
N ALA A 103 1.93 -3.80 1.06
CA ALA A 103 2.15 -2.94 -0.10
C ALA A 103 1.06 -3.10 -1.18
N GLN A 104 0.55 -4.30 -1.41
CA GLN A 104 -0.57 -4.54 -2.33
C GLN A 104 -1.87 -3.90 -1.82
N MET A 105 -2.18 -4.05 -0.52
CA MET A 105 -3.34 -3.41 0.11
C MET A 105 -3.25 -1.88 0.00
N LYS A 106 -2.10 -1.28 0.30
CA LYS A 106 -1.84 0.16 0.14
C LYS A 106 -2.01 0.60 -1.32
N ASN A 107 -1.53 -0.18 -2.29
CA ASN A 107 -1.68 0.14 -3.71
C ASN A 107 -3.14 0.17 -4.18
N SER A 108 -4.02 -0.59 -3.55
CA SER A 108 -5.46 -0.50 -3.82
C SER A 108 -6.01 0.89 -3.48
N PHE A 109 -5.64 1.45 -2.33
CA PHE A 109 -6.02 2.82 -1.95
C PHE A 109 -5.35 3.88 -2.83
N VAL A 110 -4.09 3.66 -3.21
CA VAL A 110 -3.40 4.54 -4.18
C VAL A 110 -4.17 4.63 -5.49
N SER A 111 -4.62 3.51 -6.03
CA SER A 111 -5.44 3.50 -7.25
C SER A 111 -6.76 4.24 -7.06
N GLU A 112 -7.42 4.03 -5.92
CA GLU A 112 -8.67 4.74 -5.57
C GLU A 112 -8.46 6.26 -5.50
N TYR A 113 -7.35 6.73 -4.91
CA TYR A 113 -7.04 8.15 -4.82
C TYR A 113 -6.72 8.76 -6.19
N ASP A 114 -5.93 8.08 -7.01
CA ASP A 114 -5.61 8.51 -8.37
C ASP A 114 -6.87 8.62 -9.21
N ASP A 115 -7.76 7.61 -9.14
CA ASP A 115 -9.05 7.61 -9.83
C ASP A 115 -9.97 8.73 -9.33
N THR A 116 -10.04 8.97 -8.02
CA THR A 116 -10.86 10.03 -7.43
C THR A 116 -10.43 11.41 -7.92
N ILE A 117 -9.12 11.70 -7.88
CA ILE A 117 -8.57 12.96 -8.40
C ILE A 117 -8.95 13.12 -9.87
N LYS A 118 -8.77 12.08 -10.67
CA LYS A 118 -9.09 12.07 -12.08
C LYS A 118 -10.57 12.33 -12.33
N ILE A 119 -11.46 11.63 -11.63
CA ILE A 119 -12.92 11.79 -11.77
C ILE A 119 -13.36 13.21 -11.47
N ILE A 120 -12.82 13.86 -10.42
CA ILE A 120 -13.15 15.24 -10.09
C ILE A 120 -12.62 16.19 -11.16
N ALA A 121 -11.37 16.02 -11.60
CA ALA A 121 -10.75 16.84 -12.62
C ALA A 121 -11.46 16.73 -13.99
N ASP A 122 -11.84 15.51 -14.40
CA ASP A 122 -12.52 15.24 -15.67
C ASP A 122 -13.89 15.96 -15.79
N LYS A 123 -14.55 16.30 -14.66
CA LYS A 123 -15.82 17.07 -14.67
C LYS A 123 -15.63 18.49 -15.24
N ILE A 124 -14.44 19.03 -15.09
CA ILE A 124 -14.10 20.38 -15.56
C ILE A 124 -13.38 20.33 -16.92
N GLY A 125 -12.57 19.27 -17.16
CA GLY A 125 -11.75 19.10 -18.33
C GLY A 125 -10.41 19.84 -18.28
N ASP A 126 -9.59 19.63 -19.30
CA ASP A 126 -8.19 20.09 -19.30
C ASP A 126 -8.06 21.60 -19.44
N ASP A 127 -8.97 22.27 -20.17
CA ASP A 127 -8.91 23.69 -20.50
C ASP A 127 -9.81 24.50 -19.58
N VAL A 128 -9.40 24.68 -18.34
CA VAL A 128 -10.14 25.41 -17.31
C VAL A 128 -10.43 26.86 -17.70
N GLU A 129 -9.55 27.46 -18.50
CA GLU A 129 -9.72 28.85 -18.95
C GLU A 129 -10.94 29.06 -19.87
N LYS A 130 -11.43 27.99 -20.49
CA LYS A 130 -12.63 28.03 -21.35
C LYS A 130 -13.92 27.66 -20.62
N VAL A 131 -13.83 27.26 -19.37
CA VAL A 131 -15.01 26.90 -18.58
C VAL A 131 -15.72 28.17 -18.10
N ASP A 132 -17.00 28.32 -18.43
CA ASP A 132 -17.83 29.46 -18.01
C ASP A 132 -18.84 29.07 -16.90
N ASP A 133 -18.92 27.77 -16.58
CA ASP A 133 -19.80 27.27 -15.52
C ASP A 133 -19.15 27.40 -14.14
N LYS A 134 -19.49 28.51 -13.46
CA LYS A 134 -18.99 28.78 -12.09
C LYS A 134 -19.43 27.73 -11.07
N GLU A 135 -20.64 27.20 -11.22
CA GLU A 135 -21.17 26.22 -10.28
C GLU A 135 -20.42 24.89 -10.41
N ALA A 136 -20.12 24.47 -11.63
CA ALA A 136 -19.28 23.28 -11.86
C ALA A 136 -17.89 23.44 -11.22
N LEU A 137 -17.25 24.61 -11.38
CA LEU A 137 -15.94 24.90 -10.77
C LEU A 137 -15.99 24.90 -9.24
N LYS A 138 -17.02 25.54 -8.64
CA LYS A 138 -17.21 25.59 -7.19
C LYS A 138 -17.49 24.20 -6.62
N ASN A 139 -18.31 23.40 -7.31
CA ASN A 139 -18.60 22.03 -6.90
C ASN A 139 -17.35 21.14 -6.93
N ALA A 140 -16.55 21.22 -8.02
CA ALA A 140 -15.29 20.48 -8.11
C ALA A 140 -14.29 20.90 -7.03
N THR A 141 -14.19 22.19 -6.71
CA THR A 141 -13.38 22.71 -5.59
C THR A 141 -13.84 22.12 -4.25
N SER A 142 -15.16 22.06 -4.00
CA SER A 142 -15.70 21.48 -2.78
C SER A 142 -15.43 19.97 -2.69
N GLU A 143 -15.57 19.25 -3.80
CA GLU A 143 -15.25 17.82 -3.86
C GLU A 143 -13.77 17.55 -3.56
N PHE A 144 -12.85 18.33 -4.14
CA PHE A 144 -11.43 18.24 -3.84
C PHE A 144 -11.12 18.54 -2.37
N THR A 145 -11.77 19.53 -1.77
CA THR A 145 -11.59 19.85 -0.35
C THR A 145 -12.05 18.68 0.54
N THR A 146 -13.22 18.11 0.24
CA THR A 146 -13.73 16.94 0.97
C THR A 146 -12.83 15.72 0.80
N PHE A 147 -12.32 15.51 -0.42
CA PHE A 147 -11.40 14.41 -0.69
C PHE A 147 -10.06 14.58 0.05
N LYS A 148 -9.55 15.81 0.15
CA LYS A 148 -8.35 16.12 0.93
C LYS A 148 -8.50 15.75 2.40
N ASP A 149 -9.68 16.01 3.00
CA ASP A 149 -9.99 15.62 4.37
C ASP A 149 -10.04 14.08 4.52
N THR A 150 -10.62 13.39 3.53
CA THR A 150 -10.64 11.91 3.50
C THR A 150 -9.21 11.35 3.42
N LEU A 151 -8.40 11.84 2.49
CA LEU A 151 -7.02 11.44 2.30
C LEU A 151 -6.18 11.64 3.58
N LYS A 152 -6.39 12.78 4.25
CA LYS A 152 -5.74 13.09 5.54
C LYS A 152 -6.14 12.08 6.62
N ASN A 153 -7.43 11.82 6.77
CA ASN A 153 -7.92 10.84 7.73
C ASN A 153 -7.33 9.44 7.48
N ASP A 154 -7.28 9.01 6.24
CA ASP A 154 -6.75 7.70 5.84
C ASP A 154 -5.24 7.59 6.08
N PHE A 155 -4.51 8.67 5.80
CA PHE A 155 -3.09 8.74 6.09
C PHE A 155 -2.80 8.68 7.60
N GLU A 156 -3.47 9.52 8.38
CA GLU A 156 -3.20 9.66 9.82
C GLU A 156 -3.63 8.43 10.65
N ASN A 157 -4.75 7.79 10.29
CA ASN A 157 -5.32 6.71 11.07
C ASN A 157 -5.00 5.31 10.55
N TYR A 158 -4.70 5.18 9.24
CA TYR A 158 -4.52 3.88 8.58
C TYR A 158 -3.22 3.74 7.80
N ASN A 159 -2.43 4.83 7.68
CA ASN A 159 -1.14 4.81 6.97
C ASN A 159 -1.24 4.20 5.56
N THR A 160 -2.27 4.61 4.81
CA THR A 160 -2.60 4.07 3.47
C THR A 160 -1.55 4.38 2.41
N VAL A 161 -0.78 5.44 2.60
CA VAL A 161 0.31 5.86 1.71
C VAL A 161 1.53 6.32 2.50
N GLU A 162 2.69 6.38 1.85
CA GLU A 162 3.89 6.98 2.43
C GLU A 162 3.82 8.51 2.41
N GLN A 163 4.57 9.20 3.32
CA GLN A 163 4.55 10.64 3.49
C GLN A 163 4.75 11.41 2.17
N ASP A 164 5.76 11.04 1.38
CA ASP A 164 6.06 11.72 0.11
C ASP A 164 4.88 11.67 -0.87
N ARG A 165 4.14 10.56 -0.88
CA ARG A 165 2.96 10.41 -1.73
C ARG A 165 1.78 11.21 -1.20
N PHE A 166 1.59 11.24 0.11
CA PHE A 166 0.59 12.09 0.77
C PHE A 166 0.81 13.56 0.44
N ASP A 167 2.05 14.04 0.56
CA ASP A 167 2.42 15.43 0.26
C ASP A 167 2.18 15.76 -1.21
N LYS A 168 2.50 14.84 -2.11
CA LYS A 168 2.23 14.98 -3.54
C LYS A 168 0.74 15.09 -3.85
N TYR A 169 -0.11 14.26 -3.23
CA TYR A 169 -1.56 14.35 -3.40
C TYR A 169 -2.10 15.69 -2.90
N ASN A 170 -1.67 16.15 -1.73
CA ASN A 170 -2.06 17.45 -1.20
C ASN A 170 -1.70 18.58 -2.16
N SER A 171 -0.45 18.60 -2.66
CA SER A 171 -0.01 19.61 -3.64
C SER A 171 -0.85 19.57 -4.91
N THR A 172 -1.11 18.37 -5.45
CA THR A 172 -1.92 18.22 -6.67
C THR A 172 -3.34 18.74 -6.47
N ILE A 173 -3.95 18.42 -5.33
CA ILE A 173 -5.31 18.91 -5.00
C ILE A 173 -5.32 20.42 -4.84
N ASP A 174 -4.34 20.98 -4.13
CA ASP A 174 -4.23 22.44 -3.94
C ASP A 174 -4.06 23.17 -5.26
N ASP A 175 -3.29 22.64 -6.19
CA ASP A 175 -3.13 23.21 -7.55
C ASP A 175 -4.47 23.27 -8.31
N TYR A 176 -5.27 22.20 -8.25
CA TYR A 176 -6.60 22.20 -8.83
C TYR A 176 -7.53 23.22 -8.16
N VAL A 177 -7.57 23.27 -6.84
CA VAL A 177 -8.40 24.20 -6.06
C VAL A 177 -8.04 25.65 -6.38
N ILE A 178 -6.76 25.99 -6.44
CA ILE A 178 -6.29 27.32 -6.82
C ILE A 178 -6.75 27.67 -8.24
N LYS A 179 -6.47 26.80 -9.21
CA LYS A 179 -6.80 27.00 -10.62
C LYS A 179 -8.30 27.23 -10.85
N TYR A 180 -9.15 26.46 -10.15
CA TYR A 180 -10.60 26.58 -10.27
C TYR A 180 -11.12 27.87 -9.62
N ASN A 181 -10.61 28.25 -8.44
CA ASN A 181 -10.97 29.50 -7.78
C ASN A 181 -10.52 30.75 -8.58
N ASP A 182 -9.34 30.69 -9.19
CA ASP A 182 -8.86 31.77 -10.06
C ASP A 182 -9.80 31.97 -11.27
N ARG A 183 -10.25 30.84 -11.87
CA ARG A 183 -11.20 30.91 -12.99
C ARG A 183 -12.56 31.46 -12.54
N VAL A 184 -13.10 31.02 -11.41
CA VAL A 184 -14.33 31.59 -10.84
C VAL A 184 -14.18 33.10 -10.66
N THR A 185 -13.09 33.54 -10.08
CA THR A 185 -12.79 34.96 -9.87
C THR A 185 -12.75 35.75 -11.21
N ALA A 186 -12.12 35.18 -12.24
CA ALA A 186 -12.05 35.79 -13.58
C ALA A 186 -13.45 35.93 -14.22
N ILE A 187 -14.29 34.88 -14.08
CA ILE A 187 -15.68 34.95 -14.58
C ILE A 187 -16.48 36.01 -13.83
N GLU A 188 -16.42 36.05 -12.51
CA GLU A 188 -17.15 37.02 -11.68
C GLU A 188 -16.74 38.48 -12.02
N LYS A 189 -15.44 38.71 -12.28
CA LYS A 189 -14.94 40.00 -12.72
C LYS A 189 -15.49 40.38 -14.08
N ALA A 190 -15.50 39.46 -15.04
CA ALA A 190 -16.03 39.71 -16.38
C ALA A 190 -17.55 40.03 -16.36
N GLU A 191 -18.32 39.31 -15.56
CA GLU A 191 -19.75 39.56 -15.36
C GLU A 191 -20.00 40.94 -14.75
N GLU A 192 -19.22 41.32 -13.74
CA GLU A 192 -19.36 42.66 -13.11
C GLU A 192 -19.01 43.80 -14.08
N GLU A 193 -17.97 43.63 -14.90
CA GLU A 193 -17.61 44.58 -15.93
C GLU A 193 -18.70 44.71 -17.02
N ALA A 194 -19.26 43.58 -17.44
CA ALA A 194 -20.37 43.56 -18.39
C ALA A 194 -21.63 44.25 -17.83
N ARG A 195 -21.95 43.98 -16.54
CA ARG A 195 -23.07 44.65 -15.85
C ARG A 195 -22.88 46.17 -15.80
N LYS A 196 -21.69 46.65 -15.42
CA LYS A 196 -21.39 48.10 -15.36
C LYS A 196 -21.53 48.76 -16.72
N LYS A 197 -21.04 48.13 -17.79
CA LYS A 197 -21.19 48.64 -19.16
C LYS A 197 -22.65 48.70 -19.57
N ALA A 198 -23.44 47.67 -19.27
CA ALA A 198 -24.87 47.68 -19.59
C ALA A 198 -25.64 48.76 -18.82
N GLU A 199 -25.32 49.01 -17.56
CA GLU A 199 -25.89 50.09 -16.74
C GLU A 199 -25.52 51.48 -17.31
N GLU A 200 -24.28 51.68 -17.75
CA GLU A 200 -23.82 52.92 -18.35
C GLU A 200 -24.51 53.19 -19.70
N GLU A 201 -24.62 52.16 -20.56
CA GLU A 201 -25.33 52.25 -21.82
C GLU A 201 -26.83 52.55 -21.63
N ALA A 202 -27.47 51.93 -20.65
CA ALA A 202 -28.89 52.22 -20.33
C ALA A 202 -29.09 53.66 -19.84
N LYS A 203 -28.16 54.18 -19.02
CA LYS A 203 -28.21 55.60 -18.59
C LYS A 203 -28.07 56.54 -19.74
N LYS A 204 -27.10 56.31 -20.65
CA LYS A 204 -26.91 57.14 -21.84
C LYS A 204 -28.17 57.20 -22.75
N LYS A 205 -28.78 55.99 -22.96
CA LYS A 205 -30.02 55.97 -23.78
C LYS A 205 -31.17 56.69 -23.09
N ALA A 206 -31.35 56.61 -21.80
CA ALA A 206 -32.38 57.32 -21.06
C ALA A 206 -32.17 58.83 -21.06
N GLU A 207 -30.91 59.31 -21.01
CA GLU A 207 -30.57 60.72 -21.13
C GLU A 207 -30.84 61.27 -22.55
N GLU A 208 -30.52 60.51 -23.60
CA GLU A 208 -30.82 60.85 -25.00
C GLU A 208 -32.32 60.91 -25.26
N GLU A 209 -33.10 59.95 -24.76
CA GLU A 209 -34.57 59.95 -24.88
C GLU A 209 -35.23 61.13 -24.12
N ALA A 210 -34.66 61.52 -22.98
CA ALA A 210 -35.17 62.67 -22.22
C ALA A 210 -34.82 64.02 -22.84
N ALA A 211 -33.83 64.09 -23.73
CA ALA A 211 -33.38 65.29 -24.41
C ALA A 211 -34.04 65.49 -25.78
N ALA A 212 -34.79 64.51 -26.30
CA ALA A 212 -35.50 64.57 -27.61
C ALA A 212 -36.96 64.95 -27.43
#